data_5aec527dffcb11901cad72126fd4164e
#
_entry.id   5aec527dffcb11901cad72126fd4164e
#
_cell.length_a   1.000
_cell.length_b   1.000
_cell.length_c   1.000
_cell.angle_alpha   90.00
_cell.angle_beta   90.00
_cell.angle_gamma   90.00
#
_symmetry.space_group_name_H-M   'P 1'
#
loop_
_entity.id
_entity.type
_entity.pdbx_description
1 polymer ?
#
loop_
_entity_poly.entity_id
_entity_poly.type
_entity_poly.pdbx_seq_one_letter_code
_entity_poly.pdbx_strand_id
1 'polypeptide(L)'
;GEPATGKTTLVSKIYDTLNEPKGFKFGLVRGHVDNTRNLALLGIYGTGETFLGTDKLAMNVNPHFLKYAEKRSRNLLFEGDRLFTGANLQKLMAMYETRVIILKASAEDLHERHKQRGDTQTAKFLQGRQTKTANIQKQLGEVIELHYLRKIEDTSNLAKDLLSWLSNGQ
;
A
#
# COMPACT_ATOMS: atom_id res chain seq x y z
N GLY A 1 -4.10 -3.06 -5.91
CA GLY A 1 -3.92 -4.22 -6.82
C GLY A 1 -4.37 -5.52 -6.17
N GLU A 2 -4.50 -6.55 -6.98
CA GLU A 2 -4.84 -7.91 -6.57
C GLU A 2 -3.79 -8.52 -5.64
N PRO A 3 -4.08 -9.64 -4.93
CA PRO A 3 -3.05 -10.43 -4.26
C PRO A 3 -1.93 -10.83 -5.23
N ALA A 4 -0.73 -11.04 -4.71
CA ALA A 4 0.47 -11.44 -5.47
C ALA A 4 0.96 -10.45 -6.56
N THR A 5 0.42 -9.23 -6.67
CA THR A 5 0.91 -8.20 -7.63
C THR A 5 2.19 -7.49 -7.20
N GLY A 6 2.76 -7.78 -6.03
CA GLY A 6 4.02 -7.21 -5.56
C GLY A 6 3.90 -5.96 -4.66
N LYS A 7 2.71 -5.61 -4.18
CA LYS A 7 2.49 -4.45 -3.29
C LYS A 7 3.40 -4.46 -2.07
N THR A 8 3.37 -5.54 -1.32
CA THR A 8 4.17 -5.70 -0.11
C THR A 8 5.67 -5.69 -0.43
N THR A 9 6.09 -6.30 -1.55
CA THR A 9 7.49 -6.26 -2.01
C THR A 9 7.94 -4.83 -2.30
N LEU A 10 7.10 -4.04 -3.00
CA LEU A 10 7.38 -2.64 -3.29
C LEU A 10 7.55 -1.84 -1.98
N VAL A 11 6.60 -1.96 -1.07
CA VAL A 11 6.61 -1.18 0.17
C VAL A 11 7.69 -1.67 1.15
N SER A 12 8.01 -2.96 1.19
CA SER A 12 9.16 -3.47 1.94
C SER A 12 10.48 -2.90 1.42
N LYS A 13 10.66 -2.80 0.09
CA LYS A 13 11.85 -2.11 -0.47
C LYS A 13 11.94 -0.65 -0.03
N ILE A 14 10.82 0.06 0.06
CA ILE A 14 10.81 1.43 0.59
C ILE A 14 11.17 1.40 2.08
N TYR A 15 10.57 0.50 2.86
CA TYR A 15 10.88 0.34 4.28
C TYR A 15 12.37 0.12 4.54
N ASP A 16 13.02 -0.73 3.75
CA ASP A 16 14.45 -1.04 3.87
C ASP A 16 15.37 0.17 3.58
N THR A 17 14.84 1.23 2.96
CA THR A 17 15.57 2.49 2.72
C THR A 17 15.35 3.54 3.80
N LEU A 18 14.43 3.30 4.74
CA LEU A 18 14.15 4.26 5.80
C LEU A 18 15.33 4.41 6.75
N ASN A 19 15.55 5.62 7.22
CA ASN A 19 16.63 5.92 8.16
C ASN A 19 16.11 5.81 9.59
N GLU A 20 16.58 4.80 10.32
CA GLU A 20 16.19 4.52 11.71
C GLU A 20 14.66 4.63 11.95
N PRO A 21 13.85 3.82 11.24
CA PRO A 21 12.41 3.94 11.34
C PRO A 21 11.94 3.62 12.77
N LYS A 22 11.20 4.57 13.37
CA LYS A 22 10.64 4.40 14.71
C LYS A 22 9.19 3.93 14.60
N GLY A 23 8.86 2.85 15.29
CA GLY A 23 7.48 2.39 15.40
C GLY A 23 6.60 3.42 16.09
N PHE A 24 5.36 3.59 15.62
CA PHE A 24 4.37 4.43 16.27
C PHE A 24 3.00 3.74 16.35
N LYS A 25 2.16 4.29 17.24
CA LYS A 25 0.78 3.86 17.42
C LYS A 25 -0.13 5.08 17.63
N PHE A 26 -1.26 5.12 16.90
CA PHE A 26 -2.33 6.09 17.09
C PHE A 26 -3.68 5.34 17.10
N GLY A 27 -4.20 5.09 18.29
CA GLY A 27 -5.35 4.20 18.45
C GLY A 27 -5.05 2.79 17.93
N LEU A 28 -5.75 2.37 16.88
CA LEU A 28 -5.53 1.09 16.21
C LEU A 28 -4.58 1.17 15.01
N VAL A 29 -4.21 2.39 14.58
CA VAL A 29 -3.18 2.57 13.53
C VAL A 29 -1.82 2.27 14.11
N ARG A 30 -1.03 1.51 13.37
CA ARG A 30 0.38 1.24 13.64
C ARG A 30 1.18 1.49 12.38
N GLY A 31 2.43 1.82 12.54
CA GLY A 31 3.34 2.04 11.43
C GLY A 31 4.72 2.44 11.89
N HIS A 32 5.49 2.98 10.96
CA HIS A 32 6.86 3.43 11.17
C HIS A 32 6.99 4.87 10.68
N VAL A 33 7.74 5.69 11.39
CA VAL A 33 8.06 7.05 10.98
C VAL A 33 9.54 7.18 10.68
N ASP A 34 9.84 7.82 9.56
CA ASP A 34 11.16 8.32 9.20
C ASP A 34 11.12 9.85 9.31
N ASN A 35 11.80 10.40 10.30
CA ASN A 35 11.81 11.83 10.54
C ASN A 35 12.62 12.59 9.48
N THR A 36 13.64 11.95 8.90
CA THR A 36 14.49 12.58 7.88
C THR A 36 13.75 12.79 6.56
N ARG A 37 12.80 11.89 6.23
CA ARG A 37 11.95 11.98 5.04
C ARG A 37 10.57 12.56 5.32
N ASN A 38 10.29 12.95 6.55
CA ASN A 38 8.96 13.39 6.95
C ASN A 38 7.86 12.41 6.51
N LEU A 39 8.11 11.10 6.67
CA LEU A 39 7.27 10.01 6.17
C LEU A 39 6.71 9.17 7.31
N ALA A 40 5.43 8.85 7.24
CA ALA A 40 4.79 7.80 8.02
C ALA A 40 4.35 6.67 7.09
N LEU A 41 4.95 5.51 7.25
CA LEU A 41 4.58 4.28 6.58
C LEU A 41 3.62 3.49 7.48
N LEU A 42 2.36 3.35 7.05
CA LEU A 42 1.33 2.66 7.83
C LEU A 42 1.34 1.17 7.57
N GLY A 43 1.19 0.40 8.63
CA GLY A 43 1.22 -1.06 8.58
C GLY A 43 2.36 -1.64 9.40
N ILE A 44 2.52 -2.96 9.32
CA ILE A 44 3.58 -3.70 10.03
C ILE A 44 4.58 -4.19 9.00
N TYR A 45 5.85 -3.86 9.21
CA TYR A 45 6.98 -4.22 8.34
C TYR A 45 8.19 -4.63 9.18
N GLY A 46 9.20 -5.26 8.58
CA GLY A 46 10.45 -5.60 9.23
C GLY A 46 10.39 -6.82 10.18
N THR A 47 9.30 -7.59 10.17
CA THR A 47 9.12 -8.75 11.06
C THR A 47 9.57 -10.08 10.45
N GLY A 48 9.98 -10.10 9.18
CA GLY A 48 10.29 -11.34 8.44
C GLY A 48 9.06 -12.18 8.06
N GLU A 49 7.85 -11.70 8.33
CA GLU A 49 6.62 -12.40 7.98
C GLU A 49 6.25 -12.24 6.50
N THR A 50 5.53 -13.23 5.96
CA THR A 50 5.07 -13.23 4.55
C THR A 50 3.99 -12.20 4.27
N PHE A 51 3.10 -11.97 5.24
CA PHE A 51 2.00 -11.00 5.11
C PHE A 51 2.29 -9.79 5.98
N LEU A 52 2.44 -8.64 5.37
CA LEU A 52 2.81 -7.37 6.01
C LEU A 52 1.78 -6.28 5.65
N GLY A 53 2.08 -5.05 6.01
CA GLY A 53 1.30 -3.89 5.62
C GLY A 53 0.08 -3.62 6.51
N THR A 54 -0.89 -2.92 5.95
CA THR A 54 -2.10 -2.54 6.70
C THR A 54 -3.07 -3.69 6.93
N ASP A 55 -2.93 -4.80 6.21
CA ASP A 55 -3.79 -5.98 6.40
C ASP A 55 -3.53 -6.70 7.74
N LYS A 56 -2.41 -6.42 8.39
CA LYS A 56 -2.11 -6.83 9.78
C LYS A 56 -2.74 -5.93 10.86
N LEU A 57 -3.30 -4.80 10.49
CA LEU A 57 -3.99 -3.94 11.45
C LEU A 57 -5.35 -4.53 11.86
N ALA A 58 -5.92 -4.04 12.95
CA ALA A 58 -7.23 -4.48 13.42
C ALA A 58 -8.34 -4.23 12.38
N MET A 59 -9.38 -5.07 12.37
CA MET A 59 -10.48 -4.96 11.41
C MET A 59 -11.20 -3.60 11.47
N ASN A 60 -11.32 -3.04 12.65
CA ASN A 60 -11.98 -1.76 12.93
C ASN A 60 -11.02 -0.56 12.94
N VAL A 61 -9.86 -0.65 12.27
CA VAL A 61 -8.84 0.43 12.22
C VAL A 61 -9.32 1.68 11.49
N ASN A 62 -10.30 1.57 10.58
CA ASN A 62 -10.67 2.64 9.65
C ASN A 62 -11.03 4.00 10.31
N PRO A 63 -11.84 4.07 11.38
CA PRO A 63 -12.14 5.35 12.05
C PRO A 63 -10.87 5.99 12.65
N HIS A 64 -9.94 5.18 13.16
CA HIS A 64 -8.67 5.66 13.71
C HIS A 64 -7.74 6.15 12.60
N PHE A 65 -7.75 5.48 11.45
CA PHE A 65 -7.00 5.89 10.28
C PHE A 65 -7.43 7.27 9.77
N LEU A 66 -8.73 7.51 9.61
CA LEU A 66 -9.24 8.80 9.16
C LEU A 66 -8.87 9.93 10.12
N LYS A 67 -9.04 9.71 11.42
CA LYS A 67 -8.61 10.69 12.45
C LYS A 67 -7.10 10.93 12.43
N TYR A 68 -6.29 9.91 12.15
CA TYR A 68 -4.85 10.07 12.01
C TYR A 68 -4.51 10.87 10.77
N ALA A 69 -5.14 10.55 9.64
CA ALA A 69 -4.93 11.25 8.38
C ALA A 69 -5.27 12.75 8.50
N GLU A 70 -6.38 13.10 9.16
CA GLU A 70 -6.79 14.50 9.40
C GLU A 70 -5.80 15.29 10.25
N LYS A 71 -5.13 14.64 11.19
CA LYS A 71 -4.18 15.26 12.14
C LYS A 71 -2.71 15.13 11.74
N ARG A 72 -2.43 14.48 10.62
CA ARG A 72 -1.05 14.19 10.23
C ARG A 72 -0.23 15.46 9.98
N SER A 73 1.05 15.38 10.32
CA SER A 73 2.08 16.38 9.97
C SER A 73 3.14 15.80 9.02
N ARG A 74 2.93 14.61 8.47
CA ARG A 74 3.88 13.87 7.64
C ARG A 74 3.21 13.33 6.39
N ASN A 75 3.98 13.08 5.36
CA ASN A 75 3.56 12.32 4.21
C ASN A 75 3.13 10.90 4.64
N LEU A 76 2.08 10.36 4.04
CA LEU A 76 1.58 9.02 4.33
C LEU A 76 1.85 8.09 3.17
N LEU A 77 2.38 6.92 3.47
CA LEU A 77 2.43 5.79 2.55
C LEU A 77 1.75 4.58 3.19
N PHE A 78 0.90 3.91 2.46
CA PHE A 78 0.32 2.64 2.89
C PHE A 78 -0.04 1.76 1.71
N GLU A 79 -0.05 0.47 1.96
CA GLU A 79 -0.56 -0.54 1.04
C GLU A 79 -1.42 -1.54 1.81
N GLY A 80 -2.21 -2.31 1.11
CA GLY A 80 -3.08 -3.32 1.70
C GLY A 80 -4.55 -2.96 1.58
N ASP A 81 -5.34 -4.00 1.63
CA ASP A 81 -6.73 -3.96 1.25
C ASP A 81 -7.62 -3.35 2.34
N ARG A 82 -7.11 -3.32 3.58
CA ARG A 82 -7.84 -2.85 4.76
C ARG A 82 -8.17 -1.36 4.70
N LEU A 83 -7.21 -0.54 4.26
CA LEU A 83 -7.38 0.90 4.15
C LEU A 83 -7.64 1.36 2.70
N PHE A 84 -7.34 0.53 1.71
CA PHE A 84 -7.52 0.83 0.30
C PHE A 84 -8.97 0.63 -0.11
N THR A 85 -9.80 1.64 0.17
CA THR A 85 -11.23 1.70 -0.19
C THR A 85 -11.52 2.98 -0.94
N GLY A 86 -12.50 2.96 -1.87
CA GLY A 86 -12.88 4.15 -2.63
C GLY A 86 -13.23 5.34 -1.73
N ALA A 87 -13.99 5.11 -0.64
CA ALA A 87 -14.36 6.15 0.30
C ALA A 87 -13.15 6.79 1.02
N ASN A 88 -12.16 5.98 1.45
CA ASN A 88 -10.94 6.52 2.07
C ASN A 88 -10.11 7.31 1.06
N LEU A 89 -9.94 6.78 -0.15
CA LEU A 89 -9.16 7.44 -1.19
C LEU A 89 -9.77 8.78 -1.58
N GLN A 90 -11.09 8.86 -1.76
CA GLN A 90 -11.78 10.13 -2.03
C GLN A 90 -11.58 11.16 -0.92
N LYS A 91 -11.67 10.73 0.35
CA LYS A 91 -11.41 11.63 1.50
C LYS A 91 -9.97 12.13 1.52
N LEU A 92 -9.00 11.23 1.28
CA LEU A 92 -7.59 11.63 1.23
C LEU A 92 -7.31 12.61 0.10
N MET A 93 -7.85 12.35 -1.10
CA MET A 93 -7.70 13.22 -2.27
C MET A 93 -8.35 14.58 -2.08
N ALA A 94 -9.42 14.68 -1.29
CA ALA A 94 -10.04 15.95 -0.94
C ALA A 94 -9.21 16.78 0.05
N MET A 95 -8.32 16.14 0.81
CA MET A 95 -7.50 16.81 1.84
C MET A 95 -6.06 17.03 1.41
N TYR A 96 -5.54 16.19 0.50
CA TYR A 96 -4.11 16.10 0.22
C TYR A 96 -3.85 15.79 -1.25
N GLU A 97 -2.71 16.25 -1.76
CA GLU A 97 -2.14 15.70 -2.97
C GLU A 97 -1.89 14.20 -2.77
N THR A 98 -2.47 13.38 -3.63
CA THR A 98 -2.53 11.93 -3.43
C THR A 98 -2.24 11.20 -4.73
N ARG A 99 -1.24 10.32 -4.73
CA ARG A 99 -1.02 9.34 -5.80
C ARG A 99 -1.70 8.02 -5.43
N VAL A 100 -2.49 7.50 -6.32
CA VAL A 100 -3.18 6.21 -6.17
C VAL A 100 -2.62 5.22 -7.18
N ILE A 101 -1.89 4.23 -6.71
CA ILE A 101 -1.19 3.26 -7.56
C ILE A 101 -1.83 1.89 -7.46
N ILE A 102 -2.18 1.30 -8.59
CA ILE A 102 -2.62 -0.07 -8.69
C ILE A 102 -1.58 -0.89 -9.44
N LEU A 103 -1.00 -1.85 -8.74
CA LEU A 103 -0.11 -2.82 -9.36
C LEU A 103 -0.91 -3.90 -10.07
N LYS A 104 -0.47 -4.24 -11.27
CA LYS A 104 -0.99 -5.31 -12.13
C LYS A 104 0.09 -6.34 -12.41
N ALA A 105 -0.32 -7.56 -12.68
CA ALA A 105 0.52 -8.63 -13.18
C ALA A 105 -0.27 -9.46 -14.21
N SER A 106 0.42 -10.21 -15.07
CA SER A 106 -0.22 -11.15 -15.99
C SER A 106 -0.87 -12.30 -15.20
N ALA A 107 -1.84 -12.98 -15.81
CA ALA A 107 -2.47 -14.14 -15.18
C ALA A 107 -1.45 -15.25 -14.88
N GLU A 108 -0.46 -15.42 -15.77
CA GLU A 108 0.64 -16.38 -15.63
C GLU A 108 1.52 -16.01 -14.44
N ASP A 109 1.97 -14.73 -14.34
CA ASP A 109 2.76 -14.25 -13.20
C ASP A 109 2.00 -14.42 -11.88
N LEU A 110 0.71 -14.11 -11.85
CA LEU A 110 -0.11 -14.28 -10.65
C LEU A 110 -0.19 -15.74 -10.23
N HIS A 111 -0.45 -16.64 -11.19
CA HIS A 111 -0.51 -18.08 -10.93
C HIS A 111 0.79 -18.61 -10.34
N GLU A 112 1.93 -18.28 -10.97
CA GLU A 112 3.25 -18.69 -10.49
C GLU A 112 3.56 -18.14 -9.09
N ARG A 113 3.28 -16.86 -8.84
CA ARG A 113 3.51 -16.22 -7.53
C ARG A 113 2.61 -16.81 -6.43
N HIS A 114 1.37 -17.16 -6.73
CA HIS A 114 0.48 -17.86 -5.79
C HIS A 114 1.03 -19.23 -5.44
N LYS A 115 1.50 -20.00 -6.45
CA LYS A 115 2.13 -21.30 -6.26
C LYS A 115 3.38 -21.23 -5.39
N GLN A 116 4.29 -20.29 -5.67
CA GLN A 116 5.52 -20.08 -4.89
C GLN A 116 5.26 -19.71 -3.43
N ARG A 117 4.15 -19.02 -3.14
CA ARG A 117 3.76 -18.65 -1.76
C ARG A 117 3.06 -19.75 -1.00
N GLY A 118 2.74 -20.88 -1.63
CA GLY A 118 1.86 -21.88 -1.05
C GLY A 118 0.48 -21.34 -0.69
N ASP A 119 -0.02 -20.38 -1.48
CA ASP A 119 -1.23 -19.62 -1.16
C ASP A 119 -2.48 -20.50 -1.33
N THR A 120 -3.26 -20.59 -0.27
CA THR A 120 -4.51 -21.37 -0.20
C THR A 120 -5.76 -20.53 -0.41
N GLN A 121 -5.61 -19.30 -0.93
CA GLN A 121 -6.75 -18.40 -1.15
C GLN A 121 -7.74 -18.98 -2.16
N THR A 122 -9.03 -18.96 -1.81
CA THR A 122 -10.08 -19.52 -2.66
C THR A 122 -10.29 -18.65 -3.90
N ALA A 123 -10.74 -19.25 -5.01
CA ALA A 123 -11.10 -18.52 -6.23
C ALA A 123 -12.14 -17.42 -5.96
N LYS A 124 -13.11 -17.66 -5.09
CA LYS A 124 -14.12 -16.68 -4.66
C LYS A 124 -13.48 -15.47 -3.97
N PHE A 125 -12.49 -15.69 -3.11
CA PHE A 125 -11.75 -14.61 -2.45
C PHE A 125 -10.99 -13.77 -3.48
N LEU A 126 -10.24 -14.39 -4.38
CA LEU A 126 -9.49 -13.71 -5.43
C LEU A 126 -10.41 -12.88 -6.33
N GLN A 127 -11.53 -13.45 -6.78
CA GLN A 127 -12.54 -12.73 -7.55
C GLN A 127 -13.10 -11.51 -6.81
N GLY A 128 -13.37 -11.63 -5.51
CA GLY A 128 -13.81 -10.50 -4.69
C GLY A 128 -12.78 -9.37 -4.65
N ARG A 129 -11.47 -9.69 -4.63
CA ARG A 129 -10.40 -8.69 -4.67
C ARG A 129 -10.26 -8.03 -6.04
N GLN A 130 -10.42 -8.79 -7.11
CA GLN A 130 -10.46 -8.27 -8.48
C GLN A 130 -11.62 -7.29 -8.65
N THR A 131 -12.82 -7.69 -8.27
CA THR A 131 -14.03 -6.86 -8.34
C THR A 131 -13.86 -5.57 -7.54
N LYS A 132 -13.33 -5.64 -6.31
CA LYS A 132 -13.05 -4.46 -5.49
C LYS A 132 -12.09 -3.51 -6.19
N THR A 133 -10.98 -4.02 -6.71
CA THR A 133 -9.98 -3.23 -7.43
C THR A 133 -10.58 -2.56 -8.68
N ALA A 134 -11.36 -3.31 -9.46
CA ALA A 134 -12.04 -2.79 -10.65
C ALA A 134 -13.06 -1.67 -10.30
N ASN A 135 -13.82 -1.84 -9.21
CA ASN A 135 -14.75 -0.82 -8.73
C ASN A 135 -14.04 0.47 -8.31
N ILE A 136 -12.90 0.37 -7.62
CA ILE A 136 -12.08 1.52 -7.25
C ILE A 136 -11.54 2.20 -8.51
N GLN A 137 -11.05 1.44 -9.51
CA GLN A 137 -10.60 2.00 -10.78
C GLN A 137 -11.73 2.75 -11.51
N LYS A 138 -12.93 2.18 -11.56
CA LYS A 138 -14.10 2.82 -12.17
C LYS A 138 -14.50 4.10 -11.42
N GLN A 139 -14.41 4.10 -10.10
CA GLN A 139 -14.80 5.23 -9.24
C GLN A 139 -13.82 6.40 -9.31
N LEU A 140 -12.53 6.14 -9.41
CA LEU A 140 -11.47 7.16 -9.37
C LEU A 140 -10.93 7.53 -10.76
N GLY A 141 -11.20 6.72 -11.78
CA GLY A 141 -10.87 7.02 -13.17
C GLY A 141 -9.40 7.29 -13.43
N GLU A 142 -9.12 8.40 -14.11
CA GLU A 142 -7.77 8.79 -14.57
C GLU A 142 -6.78 9.15 -13.46
N VAL A 143 -7.26 9.33 -12.23
CA VAL A 143 -6.39 9.61 -11.06
C VAL A 143 -5.55 8.40 -10.67
N ILE A 144 -5.90 7.20 -11.17
CA ILE A 144 -5.19 5.97 -10.85
C ILE A 144 -4.05 5.73 -11.82
N GLU A 145 -2.86 5.55 -11.26
CA GLU A 145 -1.70 5.08 -11.99
C GLU A 145 -1.66 3.55 -12.02
N LEU A 146 -1.56 2.97 -13.21
CA LEU A 146 -1.44 1.52 -13.40
C LEU A 146 0.01 1.14 -13.68
N HIS A 147 0.59 0.29 -12.85
CA HIS A 147 1.96 -0.19 -13.02
C HIS A 147 2.01 -1.72 -13.15
N TYR A 148 2.75 -2.19 -14.14
CA TYR A 148 3.03 -3.61 -14.36
C TYR A 148 4.46 -3.91 -13.91
N LEU A 149 4.60 -4.59 -12.77
CA LEU A 149 5.90 -4.98 -12.22
C LEU A 149 6.27 -6.39 -12.72
N ARG A 150 7.03 -6.46 -13.80
CA ARG A 150 7.49 -7.72 -14.43
C ARG A 150 8.82 -8.18 -13.86
N LYS A 151 9.73 -7.22 -13.58
CA LYS A 151 11.08 -7.47 -13.09
C LYS A 151 11.34 -6.78 -11.76
N ILE A 152 12.39 -7.20 -11.08
CA ILE A 152 12.84 -6.58 -9.81
C ILE A 152 13.22 -5.11 -10.01
N GLU A 153 13.79 -4.79 -11.18
CA GLU A 153 14.14 -3.42 -11.55
C GLU A 153 12.92 -2.51 -11.61
N ASP A 154 11.79 -2.97 -12.13
CA ASP A 154 10.54 -2.20 -12.19
C ASP A 154 10.10 -1.80 -10.78
N THR A 155 10.17 -2.74 -9.83
CA THR A 155 9.85 -2.48 -8.43
C THR A 155 10.81 -1.46 -7.81
N SER A 156 12.10 -1.56 -8.10
CA SER A 156 13.12 -0.65 -7.59
C SER A 156 12.96 0.77 -8.15
N ASN A 157 12.65 0.88 -9.43
CA ASN A 157 12.42 2.16 -10.10
C ASN A 157 11.16 2.85 -9.56
N LEU A 158 10.07 2.11 -9.40
CA LEU A 158 8.84 2.65 -8.81
C LEU A 158 9.05 3.07 -7.34
N ALA A 159 9.81 2.30 -6.56
CA ALA A 159 10.15 2.69 -5.19
C ALA A 159 10.92 4.01 -5.12
N LYS A 160 11.91 4.21 -6.00
CA LYS A 160 12.67 5.46 -6.10
C LYS A 160 11.79 6.63 -6.53
N ASP A 161 10.93 6.44 -7.53
CA ASP A 161 9.98 7.46 -8.00
C ASP A 161 9.05 7.91 -6.88
N LEU A 162 8.46 6.96 -6.13
CA LEU A 162 7.60 7.27 -5.00
C LEU A 162 8.31 8.03 -3.88
N LEU A 163 9.54 7.62 -3.55
CA LEU A 163 10.33 8.32 -2.54
C LEU A 163 10.69 9.73 -2.99
N SER A 164 11.04 9.92 -4.26
CA SER A 164 11.31 11.24 -4.83
C SER A 164 10.08 12.14 -4.77
N TRP A 165 8.92 11.63 -5.17
CA TRP A 165 7.66 12.38 -5.10
C TRP A 165 7.29 12.78 -3.66
N LEU A 166 7.41 11.84 -2.70
CA LEU A 166 7.16 12.11 -1.29
C LEU A 166 8.12 13.15 -0.69
N SER A 167 9.33 13.28 -1.23
CA SER A 167 10.31 14.27 -0.78
C SER A 167 10.09 15.66 -1.39
N ASN A 168 9.51 15.75 -2.58
CA ASN A 168 9.31 17.00 -3.32
C ASN A 168 7.99 17.72 -2.95
N GLY A 169 7.07 17.04 -2.31
CA GLY A 169 5.77 17.55 -1.87
C GLY A 169 5.82 18.29 -0.51
N GLN A 170 6.97 18.86 -0.14
CA GLN A 170 7.15 19.66 1.09
C GLN A 170 7.14 21.14 0.82
#